data_2cbd353e5c893fe340079d4cfbe42e6b
#
_entry.id   2cbd353e5c893fe340079d4cfbe42e6b
#
_cell.length_a   1.000
_cell.length_b   1.000
_cell.length_c   1.000
_cell.angle_alpha   90.00
_cell.angle_beta   90.00
_cell.angle_gamma   90.00
#
_symmetry.space_group_name_H-M   'P 1'
#
loop_
_entity.id
_entity.type
_entity.pdbx_description
1 polymer ?
#
loop_
_entity_poly.entity_id
_entity_poly.type
_entity_poly.pdbx_seq_one_letter_code
_entity_poly.pdbx_strand_id
1 'polypeptide(L)'
;VYYIKDVNETIRQMVDKVSLVIMKSKGNMSNYILYYDENSYRNDIFKQQLIGEFETALNENQFCMYLQPQTDKDGNMLGAEALIRWNHPNMGLIMPGAFIECFEDAGLIYRLDNYIWEEAAKQLKIWKDSGYNYYISVNISAKDFYHIDVYQTFKNLVSKYGIDTDKLHIEITETALSEDKQAAHKTIERLHDEGFIIEIDDF
;
A
#
# COMPACT_ATOMS: atom_id res chain seq x y z
N VAL A 1 26.60 -16.00 -9.24
CA VAL A 1 27.97 -15.55 -9.50
C VAL A 1 28.27 -14.33 -8.65
N TYR A 2 29.43 -14.31 -8.01
CA TYR A 2 29.94 -13.16 -7.28
C TYR A 2 31.27 -12.74 -7.89
N TYR A 3 31.43 -11.48 -8.25
CA TYR A 3 32.71 -10.91 -8.65
C TYR A 3 33.38 -10.30 -7.41
N ILE A 4 34.59 -10.78 -7.11
CA ILE A 4 35.39 -10.24 -6.00
C ILE A 4 35.81 -8.82 -6.36
N LYS A 5 35.25 -7.84 -5.64
CA LYS A 5 35.59 -6.42 -5.84
C LYS A 5 36.60 -5.93 -4.81
N ASP A 6 36.61 -6.54 -3.62
CA ASP A 6 37.56 -6.24 -2.54
C ASP A 6 38.36 -7.50 -2.20
N VAL A 7 39.65 -7.45 -2.41
CA VAL A 7 40.57 -8.56 -2.10
C VAL A 7 40.77 -8.79 -0.59
N ASN A 8 40.32 -7.85 0.26
CA ASN A 8 40.36 -7.98 1.71
C ASN A 8 39.14 -8.70 2.28
N GLU A 9 38.12 -9.00 1.47
CA GLU A 9 36.99 -9.80 1.92
C GLU A 9 37.41 -11.21 2.32
N THR A 10 36.83 -11.66 3.43
CA THR A 10 37.01 -13.03 3.89
C THR A 10 36.23 -14.01 3.01
N ILE A 11 36.71 -15.23 2.87
CA ILE A 11 36.04 -16.31 2.13
C ILE A 11 34.61 -16.50 2.68
N ARG A 12 34.39 -16.36 3.99
CA ARG A 12 33.08 -16.48 4.62
C ARG A 12 32.12 -15.43 4.09
N GLN A 13 32.50 -14.17 4.01
CA GLN A 13 31.67 -13.08 3.45
C GLN A 13 31.33 -13.34 1.97
N MET A 14 32.30 -13.83 1.20
CA MET A 14 32.07 -14.20 -0.22
C MET A 14 31.05 -15.34 -0.34
N VAL A 15 31.17 -16.37 0.48
CA VAL A 15 30.23 -17.52 0.52
C VAL A 15 28.84 -17.07 0.94
N ASP A 16 28.72 -16.20 1.94
CA ASP A 16 27.45 -15.66 2.39
C ASP A 16 26.76 -14.90 1.24
N LYS A 17 27.48 -14.05 0.51
CA LYS A 17 26.96 -13.32 -0.67
C LYS A 17 26.47 -14.26 -1.78
N VAL A 18 27.22 -15.32 -2.08
CA VAL A 18 26.81 -16.32 -3.09
C VAL A 18 25.57 -17.09 -2.62
N SER A 19 25.52 -17.45 -1.35
CA SER A 19 24.37 -18.17 -0.75
C SER A 19 23.08 -17.39 -0.88
N LEU A 20 23.11 -16.07 -0.69
CA LEU A 20 21.96 -15.19 -0.87
C LEU A 20 21.42 -15.22 -2.31
N VAL A 21 22.31 -15.20 -3.31
CA VAL A 21 21.90 -15.32 -4.73
C VAL A 21 21.26 -16.68 -5.01
N ILE A 22 21.78 -17.75 -4.41
CA ILE A 22 21.23 -19.10 -4.56
C ILE A 22 19.84 -19.19 -3.92
N MET A 23 19.62 -18.58 -2.78
CA MET A 23 18.29 -18.55 -2.14
C MET A 23 17.23 -17.87 -3.02
N LYS A 24 17.60 -16.75 -3.66
CA LYS A 24 16.74 -16.06 -4.63
C LYS A 24 16.44 -16.87 -5.90
N SER A 25 17.34 -17.78 -6.29
CA SER A 25 17.14 -18.60 -7.49
C SER A 25 16.11 -19.70 -7.34
N LYS A 26 15.76 -20.09 -6.12
CA LYS A 26 14.85 -21.23 -5.80
C LYS A 26 13.39 -21.01 -6.20
N GLY A 27 13.06 -20.11 -7.05
CA GLY A 27 11.70 -19.89 -7.58
C GLY A 27 11.68 -19.48 -9.04
N ASN A 28 12.86 -19.25 -9.64
CA ASN A 28 12.95 -18.68 -10.98
C ASN A 28 13.68 -19.66 -11.92
N MET A 29 12.90 -20.51 -12.59
CA MET A 29 13.44 -21.52 -13.53
C MET A 29 13.98 -20.95 -14.85
N SER A 30 13.83 -19.66 -15.11
CA SER A 30 14.19 -19.05 -16.40
C SER A 30 15.62 -18.52 -16.48
N ASN A 31 16.30 -18.31 -15.36
CA ASN A 31 17.66 -17.76 -15.34
C ASN A 31 18.66 -18.75 -14.72
N TYR A 32 19.49 -19.37 -15.55
CA TYR A 32 20.54 -20.32 -15.10
C TYR A 32 21.75 -19.65 -14.45
N ILE A 33 21.94 -18.33 -14.64
CA ILE A 33 23.07 -17.58 -14.10
C ILE A 33 22.55 -16.32 -13.42
N LEU A 34 22.73 -16.23 -12.11
CA LEU A 34 22.42 -15.05 -11.30
C LEU A 34 23.70 -14.43 -10.78
N TYR A 35 23.75 -13.10 -10.78
CA TYR A 35 24.86 -12.33 -10.26
C TYR A 35 24.51 -11.72 -8.91
N TYR A 36 25.47 -11.68 -7.99
CA TYR A 36 25.34 -10.88 -6.78
C TYR A 36 25.43 -9.40 -7.14
N ASP A 37 24.42 -8.66 -6.74
CA ASP A 37 24.40 -7.21 -6.80
C ASP A 37 24.23 -6.64 -5.40
N GLU A 38 25.18 -5.81 -5.00
CA GLU A 38 25.21 -5.26 -3.64
C GLU A 38 24.02 -4.31 -3.38
N ASN A 39 23.59 -3.56 -4.38
CA ASN A 39 22.45 -2.65 -4.26
C ASN A 39 21.15 -3.44 -4.08
N SER A 40 20.97 -4.48 -4.88
CA SER A 40 19.82 -5.39 -4.73
C SER A 40 19.80 -6.03 -3.35
N TYR A 41 20.95 -6.46 -2.83
CA TYR A 41 21.04 -7.05 -1.50
C TYR A 41 20.73 -6.06 -0.38
N ARG A 42 21.25 -4.83 -0.47
CA ARG A 42 20.94 -3.76 0.49
C ARG A 42 19.44 -3.43 0.48
N ASN A 43 18.83 -3.39 -0.69
CA ASN A 43 17.41 -3.15 -0.85
C ASN A 43 16.57 -4.27 -0.21
N ASP A 44 16.98 -5.53 -0.35
CA ASP A 44 16.29 -6.65 0.29
C ASP A 44 16.37 -6.57 1.82
N ILE A 45 17.56 -6.25 2.37
CA ILE A 45 17.70 -6.05 3.82
C ILE A 45 16.80 -4.91 4.28
N PHE A 46 16.77 -3.81 3.56
CA PHE A 46 15.92 -2.68 3.87
C PHE A 46 14.44 -3.06 3.85
N LYS A 47 13.97 -3.77 2.80
CA LYS A 47 12.60 -4.28 2.74
C LYS A 47 12.28 -5.20 3.94
N GLN A 48 13.20 -6.10 4.32
CA GLN A 48 13.01 -6.97 5.49
C GLN A 48 12.96 -6.19 6.81
N GLN A 49 13.74 -5.12 6.94
CA GLN A 49 13.68 -4.22 8.09
C GLN A 49 12.30 -3.55 8.17
N LEU A 50 11.81 -2.98 7.07
CA LEU A 50 10.49 -2.34 7.02
C LEU A 50 9.37 -3.31 7.41
N ILE A 51 9.42 -4.55 6.90
CA ILE A 51 8.46 -5.61 7.27
C ILE A 51 8.53 -5.91 8.77
N GLY A 52 9.75 -6.04 9.33
CA GLY A 52 9.95 -6.32 10.75
C GLY A 52 9.46 -5.21 11.68
N GLU A 53 9.44 -3.97 11.21
CA GLU A 53 9.02 -2.79 11.98
C GLU A 53 7.52 -2.46 11.81
N PHE A 54 6.80 -3.14 10.91
CA PHE A 54 5.40 -2.86 10.57
C PHE A 54 4.47 -2.81 11.78
N GLU A 55 4.53 -3.80 12.65
CA GLU A 55 3.66 -3.88 13.84
C GLU A 55 3.89 -2.70 14.79
N THR A 56 5.14 -2.37 15.02
CA THR A 56 5.52 -1.23 15.86
C THR A 56 5.04 0.08 15.22
N ALA A 57 5.24 0.23 13.92
CA ALA A 57 4.84 1.41 13.17
C ALA A 57 3.32 1.64 13.22
N LEU A 58 2.54 0.57 13.09
CA LEU A 58 1.08 0.65 13.14
C LEU A 58 0.60 1.01 14.56
N ASN A 59 1.15 0.35 15.59
CA ASN A 59 0.76 0.56 16.99
C ASN A 59 1.18 1.94 17.52
N GLU A 60 2.27 2.49 17.03
CA GLU A 60 2.80 3.79 17.46
C GLU A 60 2.32 4.95 16.57
N ASN A 61 1.37 4.71 15.65
CA ASN A 61 0.82 5.70 14.72
C ASN A 61 1.93 6.40 13.89
N GLN A 62 2.94 5.64 13.47
CA GLN A 62 3.99 6.16 12.60
C GLN A 62 3.52 6.32 11.16
N PHE A 63 2.49 5.56 10.75
CA PHE A 63 1.82 5.78 9.48
C PHE A 63 0.88 6.97 9.59
N CYS A 64 0.92 7.84 8.60
CA CYS A 64 0.08 9.03 8.54
C CYS A 64 -0.54 9.19 7.16
N MET A 65 -1.74 9.71 7.15
CA MET A 65 -2.48 10.05 5.94
C MET A 65 -2.13 11.49 5.53
N TYR A 66 -1.62 11.66 4.31
CA TYR A 66 -1.51 12.95 3.65
C TYR A 66 -2.69 13.09 2.69
N LEU A 67 -3.18 14.30 2.55
CA LEU A 67 -4.29 14.60 1.65
C LEU A 67 -3.76 15.44 0.48
N GLN A 68 -3.85 14.90 -0.73
CA GLN A 68 -3.56 15.61 -1.96
C GLN A 68 -4.85 16.22 -2.49
N PRO A 69 -5.01 17.56 -2.50
CA PRO A 69 -6.24 18.20 -2.95
C PRO A 69 -6.56 17.87 -4.41
N GLN A 70 -7.83 17.57 -4.65
CA GLN A 70 -8.39 17.43 -5.99
C GLN A 70 -9.34 18.61 -6.26
N THR A 71 -9.16 19.28 -7.39
CA THR A 71 -9.87 20.50 -7.74
C THR A 71 -10.59 20.38 -9.07
N ASP A 72 -11.64 21.18 -9.22
CA ASP A 72 -12.25 21.39 -10.54
C ASP A 72 -11.34 22.26 -11.45
N LYS A 73 -11.80 22.46 -12.69
CA LYS A 73 -11.11 23.33 -13.67
C LYS A 73 -10.97 24.79 -13.25
N ASP A 74 -11.78 25.24 -12.33
CA ASP A 74 -11.82 26.62 -11.84
C ASP A 74 -10.96 26.78 -10.54
N GLY A 75 -10.35 25.68 -10.05
CA GLY A 75 -9.49 25.65 -8.88
C GLY A 75 -10.23 25.49 -7.55
N ASN A 76 -11.55 25.22 -7.57
CA ASN A 76 -12.28 24.94 -6.35
C ASN A 76 -12.01 23.52 -5.87
N MET A 77 -11.74 23.37 -4.58
CA MET A 77 -11.52 22.05 -3.99
C MET A 77 -12.81 21.21 -4.00
N LEU A 78 -12.74 20.03 -4.56
CA LEU A 78 -13.82 19.03 -4.59
C LEU A 78 -13.61 17.97 -3.50
N GLY A 79 -12.38 17.54 -3.30
CA GLY A 79 -11.99 16.50 -2.38
C GLY A 79 -10.48 16.37 -2.28
N ALA A 80 -10.03 15.22 -1.82
CA ALA A 80 -8.59 14.93 -1.74
C ALA A 80 -8.33 13.42 -1.86
N GLU A 81 -7.20 13.05 -2.42
CA GLU A 81 -6.68 11.69 -2.38
C GLU A 81 -5.92 11.45 -1.07
N ALA A 82 -6.22 10.32 -0.44
CA ALA A 82 -5.54 9.87 0.77
C ALA A 82 -4.26 9.11 0.41
N LEU A 83 -3.13 9.73 0.67
CA LEU A 83 -1.82 9.19 0.38
C LEU A 83 -1.11 8.82 1.67
N ILE A 84 -0.78 7.55 1.82
CA ILE A 84 -0.03 7.10 2.99
C ILE A 84 1.41 7.60 2.98
N ARG A 85 1.91 7.91 4.18
CA ARG A 85 3.33 8.22 4.44
C ARG A 85 3.75 7.50 5.72
N TRP A 86 5.00 7.11 5.81
CA TRP A 86 5.55 6.54 7.04
C TRP A 86 6.52 7.52 7.68
N ASN A 87 6.12 8.08 8.81
CA ASN A 87 6.97 8.98 9.59
C ASN A 87 7.82 8.16 10.56
N HIS A 88 8.92 7.62 10.02
CA HIS A 88 9.79 6.71 10.75
C HIS A 88 10.70 7.45 11.72
N PRO A 89 10.83 7.02 13.01
CA PRO A 89 11.54 7.77 14.05
C PRO A 89 13.03 7.99 13.74
N ASN A 90 13.69 7.06 13.05
CA ASN A 90 15.11 7.12 12.76
C ASN A 90 15.44 7.49 11.30
N MET A 91 14.53 7.22 10.36
CA MET A 91 14.76 7.40 8.92
C MET A 91 14.02 8.61 8.35
N GLY A 92 13.21 9.30 9.17
CA GLY A 92 12.37 10.39 8.71
C GLY A 92 11.19 9.92 7.85
N LEU A 93 10.77 10.73 6.90
CA LEU A 93 9.62 10.45 6.06
C LEU A 93 9.96 9.41 4.97
N ILE A 94 9.37 8.23 5.06
CA ILE A 94 9.50 7.17 4.05
C ILE A 94 8.30 7.23 3.11
N MET A 95 8.58 7.25 1.80
CA MET A 95 7.58 7.34 0.75
C MET A 95 6.98 5.95 0.42
N PRO A 96 5.73 5.88 -0.08
CA PRO A 96 5.01 4.63 -0.35
C PRO A 96 5.77 3.65 -1.23
N GLY A 97 6.44 4.13 -2.28
CA GLY A 97 7.22 3.29 -3.20
C GLY A 97 8.35 2.49 -2.53
N ALA A 98 8.73 2.82 -1.28
CA ALA A 98 9.73 2.06 -0.55
C ALA A 98 9.14 0.86 0.20
N PHE A 99 7.85 0.89 0.57
CA PHE A 99 7.26 -0.12 1.46
C PHE A 99 6.00 -0.81 0.94
N ILE A 100 5.22 -0.20 0.04
CA ILE A 100 3.94 -0.79 -0.43
C ILE A 100 4.19 -2.18 -1.02
N GLU A 101 5.07 -2.30 -2.04
CA GLU A 101 5.35 -3.58 -2.70
C GLU A 101 5.78 -4.68 -1.70
N CYS A 102 6.67 -4.35 -0.75
CA CYS A 102 7.12 -5.36 0.21
C CYS A 102 6.04 -5.72 1.25
N PHE A 103 5.13 -4.82 1.58
CA PHE A 103 3.99 -5.13 2.44
C PHE A 103 2.92 -5.94 1.70
N GLU A 104 2.72 -5.69 0.41
CA GLU A 104 1.90 -6.55 -0.44
C GLU A 104 2.45 -7.98 -0.50
N ASP A 105 3.76 -8.12 -0.75
CA ASP A 105 4.43 -9.43 -0.83
C ASP A 105 4.45 -10.16 0.51
N ALA A 106 4.49 -9.44 1.62
CA ALA A 106 4.40 -9.99 2.96
C ALA A 106 2.96 -10.26 3.42
N GLY A 107 1.94 -9.88 2.64
CA GLY A 107 0.53 -10.00 3.02
C GLY A 107 0.13 -9.09 4.19
N LEU A 108 0.75 -7.92 4.31
CA LEU A 108 0.49 -6.93 5.36
C LEU A 108 -0.34 -5.74 4.87
N ILE A 109 -0.42 -5.55 3.55
CA ILE A 109 -1.01 -4.36 2.94
C ILE A 109 -2.44 -4.11 3.40
N TYR A 110 -3.28 -5.14 3.48
CA TYR A 110 -4.68 -5.02 3.88
C TYR A 110 -4.86 -4.38 5.27
N ARG A 111 -3.89 -4.53 6.16
CA ARG A 111 -3.93 -3.93 7.50
C ARG A 111 -3.59 -2.46 7.45
N LEU A 112 -2.66 -2.10 6.58
CA LEU A 112 -2.27 -0.73 6.34
C LEU A 112 -3.40 0.05 5.65
N ASP A 113 -4.00 -0.55 4.62
CA ASP A 113 -5.08 0.05 3.87
C ASP A 113 -6.32 0.24 4.76
N ASN A 114 -6.68 -0.77 5.55
CA ASN A 114 -7.76 -0.64 6.53
C ASN A 114 -7.51 0.49 7.56
N TYR A 115 -6.26 0.68 7.98
CA TYR A 115 -5.89 1.81 8.85
C TYR A 115 -6.12 3.16 8.15
N ILE A 116 -5.68 3.31 6.90
CA ILE A 116 -5.84 4.54 6.12
C ILE A 116 -7.31 4.81 5.80
N TRP A 117 -8.09 3.79 5.45
CA TRP A 117 -9.53 3.93 5.22
C TRP A 117 -10.26 4.44 6.46
N GLU A 118 -9.85 3.94 7.64
CA GLU A 118 -10.41 4.43 8.90
C GLU A 118 -10.03 5.89 9.17
N GLU A 119 -8.78 6.29 8.93
CA GLU A 119 -8.34 7.68 9.06
C GLU A 119 -9.08 8.61 8.07
N ALA A 120 -9.30 8.16 6.83
CA ALA A 120 -10.09 8.88 5.83
C ALA A 120 -11.54 9.08 6.30
N ALA A 121 -12.18 8.03 6.83
CA ALA A 121 -13.53 8.11 7.35
C ALA A 121 -13.65 9.06 8.57
N LYS A 122 -12.65 9.07 9.46
CA LYS A 122 -12.56 10.04 10.56
C LYS A 122 -12.45 11.47 10.05
N GLN A 123 -11.61 11.69 9.05
CA GLN A 123 -11.42 13.02 8.45
C GLN A 123 -12.70 13.51 7.75
N LEU A 124 -13.38 12.64 7.03
CA LEU A 124 -14.68 12.95 6.41
C LEU A 124 -15.72 13.34 7.46
N LYS A 125 -15.75 12.64 8.59
CA LYS A 125 -16.63 13.02 9.71
C LYS A 125 -16.32 14.42 10.24
N ILE A 126 -15.04 14.76 10.42
CA ILE A 126 -14.61 16.09 10.85
C ILE A 126 -15.05 17.16 9.85
N TRP A 127 -14.87 16.90 8.55
CA TRP A 127 -15.31 17.82 7.49
C TRP A 127 -16.83 18.01 7.48
N LYS A 128 -17.58 16.91 7.56
CA LYS A 128 -19.04 16.94 7.62
C LYS A 128 -19.55 17.77 8.82
N ASP A 129 -18.99 17.54 10.00
CA ASP A 129 -19.37 18.29 11.23
C ASP A 129 -19.00 19.77 11.15
N SER A 130 -17.97 20.11 10.36
CA SER A 130 -17.54 21.48 10.09
C SER A 130 -18.27 22.15 8.93
N GLY A 131 -19.23 21.46 8.30
CA GLY A 131 -20.04 21.99 7.20
C GLY A 131 -19.38 21.93 5.82
N TYR A 132 -18.25 21.22 5.69
CA TYR A 132 -17.60 20.99 4.40
C TYR A 132 -18.21 19.76 3.71
N ASN A 133 -18.33 19.84 2.37
CA ASN A 133 -18.89 18.77 1.53
C ASN A 133 -17.83 18.19 0.58
N TYR A 134 -16.62 17.91 1.10
CA TYR A 134 -15.53 17.31 0.36
C TYR A 134 -15.61 15.77 0.41
N TYR A 135 -15.02 15.12 -0.58
CA TYR A 135 -14.79 13.68 -0.58
C TYR A 135 -13.31 13.35 -0.28
N ILE A 136 -13.07 12.12 0.11
CA ILE A 136 -11.72 11.55 0.15
C ILE A 136 -11.73 10.27 -0.67
N SER A 137 -10.78 10.16 -1.62
CA SER A 137 -10.51 8.91 -2.31
C SER A 137 -9.41 8.12 -1.59
N VAL A 138 -9.58 6.82 -1.53
CA VAL A 138 -8.64 5.88 -0.91
C VAL A 138 -8.32 4.76 -1.88
N ASN A 139 -7.06 4.34 -1.91
CA ASN A 139 -6.59 3.26 -2.74
C ASN A 139 -6.99 1.89 -2.17
N ILE A 140 -7.30 0.93 -3.05
CA ILE A 140 -7.48 -0.49 -2.73
C ILE A 140 -6.47 -1.33 -3.52
N SER A 141 -5.70 -2.16 -2.81
CA SER A 141 -4.85 -3.18 -3.43
C SER A 141 -5.67 -4.39 -3.87
N ALA A 142 -5.28 -5.02 -4.98
CA ALA A 142 -5.83 -6.31 -5.41
C ALA A 142 -5.80 -7.37 -4.29
N LYS A 143 -4.78 -7.30 -3.43
CA LYS A 143 -4.59 -8.25 -2.32
C LYS A 143 -5.60 -8.08 -1.18
N ASP A 144 -6.25 -6.90 -1.06
CA ASP A 144 -7.28 -6.68 -0.04
C ASP A 144 -8.47 -7.60 -0.21
N PHE A 145 -8.89 -7.84 -1.47
CA PHE A 145 -10.02 -8.72 -1.77
C PHE A 145 -9.82 -10.18 -1.34
N TYR A 146 -8.56 -10.60 -1.09
CA TYR A 146 -8.24 -11.95 -0.60
C TYR A 146 -8.17 -12.04 0.92
N HIS A 147 -7.90 -10.91 1.60
CA HIS A 147 -7.60 -10.91 3.04
C HIS A 147 -8.77 -10.44 3.90
N ILE A 148 -9.64 -9.57 3.35
CA ILE A 148 -10.75 -8.97 4.09
C ILE A 148 -12.03 -8.91 3.24
N ASP A 149 -13.18 -8.82 3.91
CA ASP A 149 -14.43 -8.46 3.25
C ASP A 149 -14.47 -6.93 3.05
N VAL A 150 -13.93 -6.49 1.90
CA VAL A 150 -13.84 -5.07 1.52
C VAL A 150 -15.21 -4.40 1.58
N TYR A 151 -16.26 -5.04 1.02
CA TYR A 151 -17.61 -4.49 1.04
C TYR A 151 -18.11 -4.23 2.45
N GLN A 152 -17.98 -5.20 3.34
CA GLN A 152 -18.45 -5.04 4.72
C GLN A 152 -17.62 -4.03 5.49
N THR A 153 -16.31 -3.95 5.20
CA THR A 153 -15.41 -2.97 5.81
C THR A 153 -15.85 -1.55 5.48
N PHE A 154 -16.08 -1.23 4.22
CA PHE A 154 -16.52 0.10 3.81
C PHE A 154 -17.92 0.45 4.36
N LYS A 155 -18.86 -0.48 4.35
CA LYS A 155 -20.17 -0.29 4.98
C LYS A 155 -20.07 0.02 6.48
N ASN A 156 -19.19 -0.70 7.17
CA ASN A 156 -18.98 -0.47 8.59
C ASN A 156 -18.37 0.92 8.85
N LEU A 157 -17.41 1.35 8.01
CA LEU A 157 -16.79 2.67 8.13
C LEU A 157 -17.82 3.79 7.98
N VAL A 158 -18.61 3.79 6.92
CA VAL A 158 -19.60 4.85 6.69
C VAL A 158 -20.68 4.84 7.79
N SER A 159 -21.11 3.67 8.26
CA SER A 159 -22.05 3.55 9.38
C SER A 159 -21.45 4.03 10.70
N LYS A 160 -20.21 3.63 11.01
CA LYS A 160 -19.52 3.98 12.26
C LYS A 160 -19.30 5.47 12.41
N TYR A 161 -18.93 6.14 11.32
CA TYR A 161 -18.63 7.58 11.33
C TYR A 161 -19.80 8.46 10.88
N GLY A 162 -20.91 7.87 10.44
CA GLY A 162 -22.10 8.60 9.99
C GLY A 162 -21.82 9.49 8.78
N ILE A 163 -20.96 9.04 7.88
CA ILE A 163 -20.62 9.73 6.63
C ILE A 163 -21.44 9.16 5.47
N ASP A 164 -21.57 9.93 4.40
CA ASP A 164 -22.30 9.52 3.22
C ASP A 164 -21.39 8.67 2.30
N THR A 165 -21.95 7.65 1.64
CA THR A 165 -21.18 6.71 0.82
C THR A 165 -20.49 7.41 -0.35
N ASP A 166 -21.13 8.43 -0.94
CA ASP A 166 -20.61 9.25 -2.04
C ASP A 166 -19.47 10.20 -1.62
N LYS A 167 -19.03 10.16 -0.36
CA LYS A 167 -17.90 10.96 0.13
C LYS A 167 -16.65 10.13 0.39
N LEU A 168 -16.76 8.84 0.49
CA LEU A 168 -15.61 7.94 0.56
C LEU A 168 -15.45 7.24 -0.80
N HIS A 169 -14.63 7.85 -1.67
CA HIS A 169 -14.34 7.31 -2.99
C HIS A 169 -13.33 6.17 -2.90
N ILE A 170 -13.36 5.28 -3.86
CA ILE A 170 -12.55 4.07 -3.89
C ILE A 170 -11.76 4.05 -5.18
N GLU A 171 -10.44 4.17 -5.10
CA GLU A 171 -9.55 4.11 -6.24
C GLU A 171 -8.99 2.69 -6.41
N ILE A 172 -9.07 2.18 -7.64
CA ILE A 172 -8.65 0.82 -7.99
C ILE A 172 -7.80 0.90 -9.26
N THR A 173 -6.65 0.25 -9.25
CA THR A 173 -5.82 0.16 -10.45
C THR A 173 -6.42 -0.83 -11.46
N GLU A 174 -6.17 -0.62 -12.76
CA GLU A 174 -6.60 -1.56 -13.82
C GLU A 174 -6.06 -2.98 -13.57
N THR A 175 -4.84 -3.07 -13.05
CA THR A 175 -4.20 -4.35 -12.73
C THR A 175 -4.97 -5.09 -11.64
N ALA A 176 -5.46 -4.40 -10.61
CA ALA A 176 -6.26 -5.01 -9.53
C ALA A 176 -7.57 -5.62 -10.06
N LEU A 177 -8.14 -5.05 -11.14
CA LEU A 177 -9.31 -5.59 -11.82
C LEU A 177 -8.99 -6.81 -12.70
N SER A 178 -7.73 -7.03 -13.08
CA SER A 178 -7.35 -8.07 -14.05
C SER A 178 -6.95 -9.40 -13.42
N GLU A 179 -6.49 -9.44 -12.17
CA GLU A 179 -5.86 -10.62 -11.55
C GLU A 179 -6.85 -11.66 -11.00
N ASP A 180 -8.05 -11.27 -10.53
CA ASP A 180 -9.11 -12.26 -10.19
C ASP A 180 -10.50 -11.65 -10.39
N LYS A 181 -10.93 -11.72 -11.67
CA LYS A 181 -12.03 -10.92 -12.23
C LYS A 181 -13.39 -11.07 -11.54
N GLN A 182 -13.74 -12.22 -10.94
CA GLN A 182 -15.12 -12.44 -10.50
C GLN A 182 -15.42 -11.94 -9.07
N ALA A 183 -14.52 -12.16 -8.11
CA ALA A 183 -14.77 -11.79 -6.72
C ALA A 183 -14.60 -10.28 -6.50
N ALA A 184 -13.52 -9.69 -7.05
CA ALA A 184 -13.28 -8.25 -6.99
C ALA A 184 -14.41 -7.49 -7.71
N HIS A 185 -14.76 -7.87 -8.94
CA HIS A 185 -15.86 -7.23 -9.70
C HIS A 185 -17.18 -7.22 -8.93
N LYS A 186 -17.59 -8.38 -8.38
CA LYS A 186 -18.83 -8.46 -7.59
C LYS A 186 -18.80 -7.54 -6.36
N THR A 187 -17.65 -7.45 -5.73
CA THR A 187 -17.50 -6.56 -4.56
C THR A 187 -17.61 -5.10 -4.96
N ILE A 188 -16.98 -4.73 -6.07
CA ILE A 188 -17.03 -3.38 -6.64
C ILE A 188 -18.43 -3.02 -7.10
N GLU A 189 -19.12 -3.91 -7.83
CA GLU A 189 -20.53 -3.71 -8.22
C GLU A 189 -21.43 -3.48 -7.01
N ARG A 190 -21.27 -4.27 -5.94
CA ARG A 190 -22.03 -4.10 -4.70
C ARG A 190 -21.73 -2.76 -4.00
N LEU A 191 -20.48 -2.31 -3.98
CA LEU A 191 -20.10 -1.00 -3.43
C LEU A 191 -20.72 0.12 -4.25
N HIS A 192 -20.65 0.04 -5.57
CA HIS A 192 -21.29 1.00 -6.46
C HIS A 192 -22.82 1.05 -6.27
N ASP A 193 -23.47 -0.10 -6.15
CA ASP A 193 -24.93 -0.19 -5.91
C ASP A 193 -25.33 0.42 -4.56
N GLU A 194 -24.45 0.42 -3.57
CA GLU A 194 -24.66 1.09 -2.26
C GLU A 194 -24.34 2.60 -2.32
N GLY A 195 -23.89 3.11 -3.46
CA GLY A 195 -23.65 4.53 -3.70
C GLY A 195 -22.22 5.00 -3.46
N PHE A 196 -21.24 4.08 -3.31
CA PHE A 196 -19.83 4.46 -3.33
C PHE A 196 -19.40 4.86 -4.75
N ILE A 197 -18.53 5.85 -4.83
CA ILE A 197 -17.90 6.24 -6.11
C ILE A 197 -16.65 5.39 -6.30
N ILE A 198 -16.57 4.75 -7.45
CA ILE A 198 -15.42 3.92 -7.85
C ILE A 198 -14.63 4.68 -8.91
N GLU A 199 -13.37 4.88 -8.68
CA GLU A 199 -12.43 5.55 -9.59
C GLU A 199 -11.41 4.52 -10.08
N ILE A 200 -11.07 4.57 -11.37
CA ILE A 200 -10.05 3.70 -11.95
C ILE A 200 -8.82 4.55 -12.19
N ASP A 201 -7.72 4.18 -11.53
CA ASP A 201 -6.44 4.85 -11.61
C ASP A 201 -5.48 4.14 -12.59
N ASP A 202 -4.42 4.86 -13.05
CA ASP A 202 -3.40 4.37 -13.98
C ASP A 202 -3.91 4.00 -15.40
N PHE A 203 -4.65 4.93 -16.04
CA PHE A 203 -4.94 4.89 -17.49
C PHE A 203 -3.78 5.45 -18.32
#